data_de370d5178af34a381c9809c8dcb686f
#
_entry.id   de370d5178af34a381c9809c8dcb686f
#
_cell.length_a   1.000
_cell.length_b   1.000
_cell.length_c   1.000
_cell.angle_alpha   90.00
_cell.angle_beta   90.00
_cell.angle_gamma   90.00
#
_symmetry.space_group_name_H-M   'P 1'
#
loop_
_entity.id
_entity.type
_entity.pdbx_description
1 polymer ?
#
loop_
_entity_poly.entity_id
_entity_poly.type
_entity_poly.pdbx_seq_one_letter_code
_entity_poly.pdbx_strand_id
1 'polypeptide(L)'
;MTTSNKLTKKELNQVFWRSFGMEWDWNYERQMNMAYCYCMLPVIKKLYSNKEDQIAAMQRHLEFFNTTPQLSTLILGISAAMEESNANDPDFDTESINSVKVSLMGPLAGIGDSFIWGTLRIIATGVGLSLANQGNILGPILFLLIFNIPAQGLRYYLMNAGYKLGSGFLAKIQENGLMSKLTYAASVLGLMVVGGMTAENVSINFPLAFGSGDEATTLNDVFNNIMPGLMPLLFTLLVYYLLKKKNVKTTSLLLLCVAIGLIGSFFGILGC
;
A
#
# COMPACT_ATOMS: atom_id res chain seq x y z
N MET A 1 -22.98 -6.41 34.62
CA MET A 1 -22.77 -7.10 33.31
C MET A 1 -22.76 -6.03 32.25
N THR A 2 -21.59 -5.59 31.87
CA THR A 2 -21.42 -4.66 30.75
C THR A 2 -21.72 -5.42 29.46
N THR A 3 -22.80 -5.06 28.78
CA THR A 3 -23.13 -5.58 27.45
C THR A 3 -21.97 -5.21 26.52
N SER A 4 -21.13 -6.19 26.17
CA SER A 4 -20.04 -6.03 25.21
C SER A 4 -20.60 -5.43 23.92
N ASN A 5 -20.14 -4.24 23.57
CA ASN A 5 -20.49 -3.58 22.31
C ASN A 5 -19.78 -4.28 21.15
N LYS A 6 -20.44 -5.28 20.55
CA LYS A 6 -19.87 -6.09 19.46
C LYS A 6 -20.37 -5.63 18.10
N LEU A 7 -19.46 -5.60 17.13
CA LEU A 7 -19.79 -5.33 15.73
C LEU A 7 -20.51 -6.53 15.12
N THR A 8 -21.48 -6.23 14.28
CA THR A 8 -22.23 -7.25 13.53
C THR A 8 -21.81 -7.25 12.06
N LYS A 9 -22.23 -8.28 11.32
CA LYS A 9 -22.05 -8.33 9.87
C LYS A 9 -22.61 -7.10 9.15
N LYS A 10 -23.61 -6.43 9.74
CA LYS A 10 -24.24 -5.24 9.16
C LYS A 10 -23.25 -4.08 9.09
N GLU A 11 -22.57 -3.78 10.18
CA GLU A 11 -21.57 -2.71 10.22
C GLU A 11 -20.39 -3.02 9.32
N LEU A 12 -19.88 -4.26 9.32
CA LEU A 12 -18.78 -4.70 8.44
C LEU A 12 -19.16 -4.60 6.97
N ASN A 13 -20.38 -4.97 6.59
CA ASN A 13 -20.86 -4.79 5.22
C ASN A 13 -21.02 -3.31 4.86
N GLN A 14 -21.41 -2.44 5.79
CA GLN A 14 -21.44 -1.00 5.52
C GLN A 14 -20.03 -0.44 5.28
N VAL A 15 -19.04 -0.88 6.06
CA VAL A 15 -17.62 -0.52 5.82
C VAL A 15 -17.18 -0.99 4.44
N PHE A 16 -17.48 -2.25 4.09
CA PHE A 16 -17.17 -2.80 2.77
C PHE A 16 -17.76 -1.95 1.63
N TRP A 17 -19.05 -1.64 1.66
CA TRP A 17 -19.67 -0.84 0.61
C TRP A 17 -19.12 0.58 0.54
N ARG A 18 -18.82 1.20 1.68
CA ARG A 18 -18.20 2.53 1.72
C ARG A 18 -16.77 2.54 1.20
N SER A 19 -16.05 1.41 1.29
CA SER A 19 -14.68 1.31 0.79
C SER A 19 -14.55 1.48 -0.72
N PHE A 20 -15.65 1.39 -1.50
CA PHE A 20 -15.65 1.72 -2.93
C PHE A 20 -15.35 3.21 -3.18
N GLY A 21 -15.64 4.07 -2.22
CA GLY A 21 -15.31 5.49 -2.25
C GLY A 21 -13.92 5.86 -1.76
N MET A 22 -13.00 4.89 -1.60
CA MET A 22 -11.68 5.12 -0.98
C MET A 22 -10.84 6.19 -1.67
N GLU A 23 -11.04 6.45 -2.96
CA GLU A 23 -10.31 7.44 -3.75
C GLU A 23 -11.13 8.71 -4.08
N TRP A 24 -12.38 8.84 -3.60
CA TRP A 24 -13.27 9.94 -4.01
C TRP A 24 -12.83 11.31 -3.50
N ASP A 25 -12.13 11.37 -2.36
CA ASP A 25 -11.70 12.58 -1.68
C ASP A 25 -10.20 12.57 -1.38
N TRP A 26 -9.43 12.05 -2.34
CA TRP A 26 -7.98 12.01 -2.27
C TRP A 26 -7.39 13.43 -2.20
N ASN A 27 -6.47 13.65 -1.29
CA ASN A 27 -5.81 14.93 -1.10
C ASN A 27 -4.29 14.77 -0.96
N TYR A 28 -3.54 15.83 -1.25
CA TYR A 28 -2.08 15.78 -1.23
C TYR A 28 -1.47 15.67 0.16
N GLU A 29 -2.17 16.14 1.18
CA GLU A 29 -1.62 16.23 2.55
C GLU A 29 -1.69 14.88 3.26
N ARG A 30 -2.84 14.22 3.21
CA ARG A 30 -3.13 12.99 3.96
C ARG A 30 -3.70 11.86 3.13
N GLN A 31 -3.69 12.00 1.82
CA GLN A 31 -4.07 11.02 0.81
C GLN A 31 -5.54 10.58 0.94
N MET A 32 -5.80 9.33 1.32
CA MET A 32 -7.14 8.70 1.41
C MET A 32 -7.76 8.81 2.82
N ASN A 33 -7.26 9.68 3.68
CA ASN A 33 -7.63 9.74 5.09
C ASN A 33 -9.11 10.00 5.33
N MET A 34 -9.73 10.90 4.56
CA MET A 34 -11.15 11.25 4.71
C MET A 34 -12.05 10.08 4.33
N ALA A 35 -11.75 9.40 3.21
CA ALA A 35 -12.45 8.19 2.81
C ALA A 35 -12.29 7.05 3.82
N TYR A 36 -11.09 6.91 4.39
CA TYR A 36 -10.85 5.93 5.45
C TYR A 36 -11.74 6.19 6.68
N CYS A 37 -11.77 7.44 7.15
CA CYS A 37 -12.66 7.85 8.25
C CYS A 37 -14.13 7.63 7.89
N TYR A 38 -14.55 7.99 6.66
CA TYR A 38 -15.91 7.74 6.17
C TYR A 38 -16.29 6.27 6.21
N CYS A 39 -15.36 5.38 5.85
CA CYS A 39 -15.58 3.94 5.94
C CYS A 39 -15.76 3.48 7.39
N MET A 40 -15.05 4.06 8.34
CA MET A 40 -15.10 3.69 9.76
C MET A 40 -16.32 4.27 10.51
N LEU A 41 -17.03 5.24 9.96
CA LEU A 41 -18.20 5.85 10.64
C LEU A 41 -19.27 4.85 11.15
N PRO A 42 -19.64 3.77 10.43
CA PRO A 42 -20.58 2.78 10.96
C PRO A 42 -20.07 2.08 12.22
N VAL A 43 -18.77 1.78 12.26
CA VAL A 43 -18.09 1.18 13.41
C VAL A 43 -18.09 2.13 14.59
N ILE A 44 -17.62 3.37 14.37
CA ILE A 44 -17.54 4.41 15.40
C ILE A 44 -18.91 4.68 16.03
N LYS A 45 -19.94 4.89 15.19
CA LYS A 45 -21.30 5.15 15.67
C LYS A 45 -21.93 3.98 16.46
N LYS A 46 -21.51 2.74 16.14
CA LYS A 46 -22.00 1.55 16.83
C LYS A 46 -21.33 1.36 18.18
N LEU A 47 -20.03 1.63 18.26
CA LEU A 47 -19.22 1.34 19.44
C LEU A 47 -19.25 2.46 20.49
N TYR A 48 -19.25 3.71 20.06
CA TYR A 48 -19.17 4.87 20.95
C TYR A 48 -20.50 5.61 21.05
N SER A 49 -21.07 5.64 22.26
CA SER A 49 -22.32 6.36 22.55
C SER A 49 -22.09 7.85 22.81
N ASN A 50 -20.92 8.21 23.34
CA ASN A 50 -20.54 9.58 23.66
C ASN A 50 -19.99 10.28 22.39
N LYS A 51 -20.35 11.55 22.23
CA LYS A 51 -19.90 12.38 21.10
C LYS A 51 -18.40 12.66 21.15
N GLU A 52 -17.85 12.83 22.33
CA GLU A 52 -16.42 13.10 22.54
C GLU A 52 -15.57 11.91 22.08
N ASP A 53 -15.96 10.69 22.45
CA ASP A 53 -15.29 9.46 22.04
C ASP A 53 -15.42 9.22 20.54
N GLN A 54 -16.57 9.54 19.93
CA GLN A 54 -16.75 9.49 18.49
C GLN A 54 -15.79 10.46 17.76
N ILE A 55 -15.64 11.69 18.28
CA ILE A 55 -14.73 12.69 17.71
C ILE A 55 -13.27 12.21 17.82
N ALA A 56 -12.87 11.70 18.97
CA ALA A 56 -11.53 11.16 19.17
C ALA A 56 -11.23 10.00 18.21
N ALA A 57 -12.20 9.08 18.04
CA ALA A 57 -12.08 7.99 17.06
C ALA A 57 -12.00 8.50 15.62
N MET A 58 -12.80 9.49 15.23
CA MET A 58 -12.71 10.08 13.89
C MET A 58 -11.36 10.77 13.67
N GLN A 59 -10.83 11.50 14.65
CA GLN A 59 -9.53 12.17 14.55
C GLN A 59 -8.40 11.20 14.26
N ARG A 60 -8.33 10.04 14.96
CA ARG A 60 -7.28 9.04 14.69
C ARG A 60 -7.43 8.37 13.32
N HIS A 61 -8.65 8.29 12.78
CA HIS A 61 -8.88 7.78 11.43
C HIS A 61 -8.70 8.82 10.31
N LEU A 62 -8.61 10.10 10.65
CA LEU A 62 -8.21 11.18 9.74
C LEU A 62 -6.68 11.37 9.63
N GLU A 63 -5.89 10.57 10.32
CA GLU A 63 -4.45 10.50 10.11
C GLU A 63 -4.10 9.99 8.70
N PHE A 64 -2.89 10.26 8.24
CA PHE A 64 -2.40 9.86 6.92
C PHE A 64 -2.72 8.39 6.60
N PHE A 65 -3.28 8.16 5.43
CA PHE A 65 -3.56 6.81 4.92
C PHE A 65 -3.44 6.76 3.40
N ASN A 66 -2.68 5.80 2.90
CA ASN A 66 -2.60 5.49 1.48
C ASN A 66 -2.25 4.02 1.27
N THR A 67 -3.03 3.32 0.47
CA THR A 67 -2.76 1.94 0.05
C THR A 67 -3.58 1.62 -1.21
N THR A 68 -3.33 0.47 -1.83
CA THR A 68 -4.16 0.01 -2.95
C THR A 68 -5.62 -0.16 -2.48
N PRO A 69 -6.61 0.48 -3.12
CA PRO A 69 -8.00 0.53 -2.65
C PRO A 69 -8.62 -0.85 -2.39
N GLN A 70 -8.29 -1.85 -3.22
CA GLN A 70 -8.82 -3.21 -3.09
C GLN A 70 -8.29 -3.92 -1.84
N LEU A 71 -7.09 -3.57 -1.36
CA LEU A 71 -6.47 -4.14 -0.18
C LEU A 71 -6.74 -3.33 1.10
N SER A 72 -7.23 -2.10 0.98
CA SER A 72 -7.55 -1.23 2.11
C SER A 72 -8.52 -1.87 3.11
N THR A 73 -9.38 -2.75 2.64
CA THR A 73 -10.39 -3.43 3.46
C THR A 73 -9.79 -4.38 4.50
N LEU A 74 -8.59 -4.92 4.26
CA LEU A 74 -7.86 -5.67 5.30
C LEU A 74 -7.56 -4.78 6.51
N ILE A 75 -7.03 -3.58 6.25
CA ILE A 75 -6.68 -2.63 7.31
C ILE A 75 -7.95 -2.10 7.98
N LEU A 76 -9.00 -1.79 7.21
CA LEU A 76 -10.31 -1.39 7.74
C LEU A 76 -10.90 -2.45 8.67
N GLY A 77 -10.81 -3.74 8.29
CA GLY A 77 -11.26 -4.85 9.12
C GLY A 77 -10.47 -4.97 10.43
N ILE A 78 -9.15 -4.88 10.37
CA ILE A 78 -8.28 -4.90 11.55
C ILE A 78 -8.60 -3.71 12.46
N SER A 79 -8.69 -2.49 11.89
CA SER A 79 -9.03 -1.29 12.67
C SER A 79 -10.41 -1.38 13.30
N ALA A 80 -11.39 -1.98 12.61
CA ALA A 80 -12.72 -2.19 13.18
C ALA A 80 -12.69 -3.12 14.43
N ALA A 81 -11.89 -4.19 14.36
CA ALA A 81 -11.69 -5.09 15.50
C ALA A 81 -10.93 -4.41 16.65
N MET A 82 -9.92 -3.58 16.33
CA MET A 82 -9.19 -2.83 17.35
C MET A 82 -10.05 -1.77 18.01
N GLU A 83 -10.90 -1.06 17.25
CA GLU A 83 -11.89 -0.13 17.82
C GLU A 83 -12.91 -0.84 18.72
N GLU A 84 -13.33 -2.06 18.34
CA GLU A 84 -14.20 -2.86 19.20
C GLU A 84 -13.52 -3.22 20.53
N SER A 85 -12.23 -3.57 20.51
CA SER A 85 -11.48 -3.82 21.73
C SER A 85 -11.28 -2.54 22.54
N ASN A 86 -10.92 -1.44 21.91
CA ASN A 86 -10.74 -0.14 22.57
C ASN A 86 -12.02 0.38 23.25
N ALA A 87 -13.18 0.11 22.66
CA ALA A 87 -14.47 0.50 23.24
C ALA A 87 -14.91 -0.38 24.43
N ASN A 88 -14.38 -1.59 24.57
CA ASN A 88 -14.74 -2.55 25.59
C ASN A 88 -13.68 -2.72 26.70
N ASP A 89 -12.46 -2.24 26.49
CA ASP A 89 -11.33 -2.37 27.41
C ASP A 89 -10.71 -1.00 27.69
N PRO A 90 -10.86 -0.46 28.92
CA PRO A 90 -10.28 0.82 29.30
C PRO A 90 -8.74 0.86 29.28
N ASP A 91 -8.09 -0.30 29.41
CA ASP A 91 -6.64 -0.43 29.42
C ASP A 91 -6.04 -0.64 28.02
N PHE A 92 -6.90 -0.61 26.98
CA PHE A 92 -6.45 -0.80 25.60
C PHE A 92 -5.56 0.35 25.14
N ASP A 93 -4.41 0.02 24.54
CA ASP A 93 -3.51 1.00 23.93
C ASP A 93 -4.12 1.56 22.63
N THR A 94 -4.79 2.70 22.75
CA THR A 94 -5.47 3.39 21.65
C THR A 94 -4.51 3.81 20.52
N GLU A 95 -3.23 4.12 20.84
CA GLU A 95 -2.24 4.53 19.83
C GLU A 95 -1.83 3.37 18.92
N SER A 96 -1.98 2.14 19.42
CA SER A 96 -1.71 0.94 18.64
C SER A 96 -2.56 0.83 17.36
N ILE A 97 -3.78 1.39 17.35
CA ILE A 97 -4.68 1.40 16.19
C ILE A 97 -4.02 2.11 15.00
N ASN A 98 -3.47 3.30 15.24
CA ASN A 98 -2.78 4.05 14.18
C ASN A 98 -1.43 3.41 13.81
N SER A 99 -0.71 2.86 14.78
CA SER A 99 0.57 2.18 14.54
C SER A 99 0.40 0.98 13.62
N VAL A 100 -0.63 0.15 13.81
CA VAL A 100 -0.93 -0.99 12.94
C VAL A 100 -1.37 -0.52 11.55
N LYS A 101 -2.25 0.48 11.47
CA LYS A 101 -2.68 1.09 10.21
C LYS A 101 -1.47 1.53 9.36
N VAL A 102 -0.56 2.31 9.96
CA VAL A 102 0.65 2.84 9.29
C VAL A 102 1.61 1.72 8.88
N SER A 103 1.80 0.71 9.74
CA SER A 103 2.71 -0.41 9.45
C SER A 103 2.26 -1.28 8.28
N LEU A 104 0.94 -1.41 8.07
CA LEU A 104 0.38 -2.28 7.02
C LEU A 104 0.15 -1.56 5.70
N MET A 105 -0.07 -0.25 5.67
CA MET A 105 -0.46 0.45 4.45
C MET A 105 0.61 0.39 3.36
N GLY A 106 1.88 0.55 3.70
CA GLY A 106 3.00 0.51 2.75
C GLY A 106 3.18 -0.86 2.09
N PRO A 107 3.35 -1.95 2.87
CA PRO A 107 3.43 -3.31 2.33
C PRO A 107 2.24 -3.69 1.45
N LEU A 108 1.02 -3.36 1.89
CA LEU A 108 -0.18 -3.66 1.11
C LEU A 108 -0.30 -2.80 -0.15
N ALA A 109 0.20 -1.57 -0.14
CA ALA A 109 0.30 -0.77 -1.35
C ALA A 109 1.22 -1.44 -2.38
N GLY A 110 2.44 -1.83 -1.97
CA GLY A 110 3.39 -2.49 -2.87
C GLY A 110 2.86 -3.79 -3.48
N ILE A 111 2.29 -4.67 -2.65
CA ILE A 111 1.68 -5.93 -3.11
C ILE A 111 0.47 -5.63 -4.02
N GLY A 112 -0.39 -4.71 -3.62
CA GLY A 112 -1.60 -4.39 -4.34
C GLY A 112 -1.33 -3.73 -5.69
N ASP A 113 -0.40 -2.80 -5.75
CA ASP A 113 -0.04 -2.12 -6.99
C ASP A 113 0.56 -3.10 -8.00
N SER A 114 1.46 -3.98 -7.57
CA SER A 114 2.02 -5.01 -8.44
C SER A 114 0.97 -6.02 -8.91
N PHE A 115 0.11 -6.48 -8.01
CA PHE A 115 -0.86 -7.53 -8.33
C PHE A 115 -2.09 -6.97 -9.07
N ILE A 116 -2.73 -5.92 -8.56
CA ILE A 116 -3.98 -5.40 -9.12
C ILE A 116 -3.69 -4.54 -10.36
N TRP A 117 -2.79 -3.55 -10.24
CA TRP A 117 -2.51 -2.62 -11.32
C TRP A 117 -1.48 -3.18 -12.31
N GLY A 118 -0.42 -3.79 -11.82
CA GLY A 118 0.68 -4.31 -12.63
C GLY A 118 0.36 -5.64 -13.34
N THR A 119 -0.46 -6.51 -12.74
CA THR A 119 -0.72 -7.84 -13.32
C THR A 119 -2.16 -8.00 -13.77
N LEU A 120 -3.12 -7.92 -12.87
CA LEU A 120 -4.52 -8.20 -13.18
C LEU A 120 -5.10 -7.26 -14.25
N ARG A 121 -4.79 -5.95 -14.12
CA ARG A 121 -5.24 -4.95 -15.08
C ARG A 121 -4.63 -5.15 -16.46
N ILE A 122 -3.35 -5.49 -16.54
CA ILE A 122 -2.67 -5.76 -17.83
C ILE A 122 -3.27 -6.96 -18.52
N ILE A 123 -3.51 -8.06 -17.80
CA ILE A 123 -4.17 -9.25 -18.34
C ILE A 123 -5.56 -8.91 -18.86
N ALA A 124 -6.37 -8.25 -18.04
CA ALA A 124 -7.73 -7.84 -18.43
C ALA A 124 -7.72 -6.95 -19.68
N THR A 125 -6.79 -5.97 -19.73
CA THR A 125 -6.63 -5.07 -20.89
C THR A 125 -6.21 -5.84 -22.13
N GLY A 126 -5.26 -6.75 -22.03
CA GLY A 126 -4.79 -7.55 -23.17
C GLY A 126 -5.91 -8.38 -23.79
N VAL A 127 -6.69 -9.08 -22.97
CA VAL A 127 -7.85 -9.86 -23.44
C VAL A 127 -8.93 -8.96 -24.04
N GLY A 128 -9.28 -7.89 -23.34
CA GLY A 128 -10.30 -6.94 -23.77
C GLY A 128 -9.96 -6.28 -25.11
N LEU A 129 -8.71 -5.81 -25.25
CA LEU A 129 -8.23 -5.13 -26.45
C LEU A 129 -8.13 -6.08 -27.66
N SER A 130 -7.69 -7.32 -27.46
CA SER A 130 -7.61 -8.33 -28.51
C SER A 130 -8.97 -8.58 -29.17
N LEU A 131 -10.03 -8.65 -28.41
CA LEU A 131 -11.40 -8.83 -28.92
C LEU A 131 -11.97 -7.52 -29.49
N ALA A 132 -11.71 -6.39 -28.85
CA ALA A 132 -12.20 -5.09 -29.31
C ALA A 132 -11.61 -4.71 -30.68
N ASN A 133 -10.35 -5.03 -30.95
CA ASN A 133 -9.70 -4.81 -32.26
C ASN A 133 -10.36 -5.63 -33.40
N GLN A 134 -11.07 -6.71 -33.06
CA GLN A 134 -11.87 -7.50 -34.01
C GLN A 134 -13.32 -7.00 -34.14
N GLY A 135 -13.64 -5.85 -33.55
CA GLY A 135 -14.99 -5.30 -33.52
C GLY A 135 -15.97 -6.06 -32.60
N ASN A 136 -15.45 -6.93 -31.72
CA ASN A 136 -16.27 -7.77 -30.86
C ASN A 136 -16.63 -7.04 -29.55
N ILE A 137 -17.95 -6.86 -29.30
CA ILE A 137 -18.49 -6.21 -28.10
C ILE A 137 -18.14 -6.95 -26.79
N LEU A 138 -17.72 -8.21 -26.85
CA LEU A 138 -17.25 -8.95 -25.69
C LEU A 138 -15.94 -8.42 -25.14
N GLY A 139 -15.17 -7.66 -25.92
CA GLY A 139 -13.90 -7.08 -25.47
C GLY A 139 -14.04 -6.23 -24.19
N PRO A 140 -14.81 -5.13 -24.21
CA PRO A 140 -15.07 -4.32 -23.01
C PRO A 140 -15.73 -5.09 -21.86
N ILE A 141 -16.65 -6.02 -22.17
CA ILE A 141 -17.34 -6.83 -21.16
C ILE A 141 -16.34 -7.72 -20.42
N LEU A 142 -15.50 -8.46 -21.15
CA LEU A 142 -14.51 -9.34 -20.55
C LEU A 142 -13.43 -8.54 -19.78
N PHE A 143 -13.02 -7.39 -20.29
CA PHE A 143 -12.14 -6.50 -19.53
C PHE A 143 -12.72 -6.18 -18.14
N LEU A 144 -13.98 -5.76 -18.08
CA LEU A 144 -14.65 -5.43 -16.82
C LEU A 144 -14.78 -6.65 -15.90
N LEU A 145 -15.15 -7.81 -16.43
CA LEU A 145 -15.35 -9.01 -15.62
C LEU A 145 -14.01 -9.57 -15.09
N ILE A 146 -13.01 -9.70 -15.94
CA ILE A 146 -11.69 -10.23 -15.57
C ILE A 146 -11.02 -9.35 -14.50
N PHE A 147 -11.18 -8.03 -14.61
CA PHE A 147 -10.62 -7.13 -13.61
C PHE A 147 -11.45 -7.09 -12.33
N ASN A 148 -12.75 -6.82 -12.43
CA ASN A 148 -13.58 -6.52 -11.26
C ASN A 148 -13.93 -7.74 -10.42
N ILE A 149 -14.18 -8.92 -11.02
CA ILE A 149 -14.57 -10.09 -10.23
C ILE A 149 -13.48 -10.46 -9.20
N PRO A 150 -12.20 -10.66 -9.58
CA PRO A 150 -11.16 -10.97 -8.61
C PRO A 150 -10.88 -9.80 -7.66
N ALA A 151 -10.84 -8.56 -8.18
CA ALA A 151 -10.52 -7.38 -7.38
C ALA A 151 -11.55 -7.11 -6.28
N GLN A 152 -12.85 -7.19 -6.60
CA GLN A 152 -13.91 -6.98 -5.62
C GLN A 152 -14.14 -8.21 -4.72
N GLY A 153 -13.94 -9.41 -5.25
CA GLY A 153 -13.94 -10.65 -4.45
C GLY A 153 -12.85 -10.61 -3.38
N LEU A 154 -11.64 -10.19 -3.74
CA LEU A 154 -10.53 -10.01 -2.82
C LEU A 154 -10.84 -8.93 -1.77
N ARG A 155 -11.40 -7.79 -2.19
CA ARG A 155 -11.83 -6.71 -1.29
C ARG A 155 -12.82 -7.20 -0.22
N TYR A 156 -13.82 -7.98 -0.62
CA TYR A 156 -14.79 -8.56 0.32
C TYR A 156 -14.16 -9.57 1.26
N TYR A 157 -13.33 -10.47 0.72
CA TYR A 157 -12.62 -11.47 1.52
C TYR A 157 -11.73 -10.82 2.57
N LEU A 158 -10.93 -9.82 2.16
CA LEU A 158 -9.99 -9.12 3.03
C LEU A 158 -10.67 -8.34 4.16
N MET A 159 -11.87 -7.78 3.94
CA MET A 159 -12.65 -7.13 5.00
C MET A 159 -12.95 -8.10 6.15
N ASN A 160 -13.45 -9.28 5.81
CA ASN A 160 -13.79 -10.30 6.80
C ASN A 160 -12.54 -10.94 7.43
N ALA A 161 -11.50 -11.17 6.64
CA ALA A 161 -10.22 -11.69 7.12
C ALA A 161 -9.56 -10.68 8.08
N GLY A 162 -9.55 -9.40 7.74
CA GLY A 162 -9.00 -8.34 8.58
C GLY A 162 -9.69 -8.24 9.93
N TYR A 163 -11.01 -8.27 9.95
CA TYR A 163 -11.75 -8.25 11.21
C TYR A 163 -11.49 -9.50 12.08
N LYS A 164 -11.46 -10.69 11.47
CA LYS A 164 -11.12 -11.93 12.18
C LYS A 164 -9.69 -11.94 12.70
N LEU A 165 -8.74 -11.45 11.90
CA LEU A 165 -7.33 -11.33 12.30
C LEU A 165 -7.21 -10.33 13.45
N GLY A 166 -7.83 -9.17 13.36
CA GLY A 166 -7.83 -8.17 14.42
C GLY A 166 -8.40 -8.72 15.72
N SER A 167 -9.58 -9.33 15.70
CA SER A 167 -10.24 -9.85 16.92
C SER A 167 -9.53 -11.07 17.54
N GLY A 168 -9.07 -12.02 16.72
CA GLY A 168 -8.35 -13.21 17.20
C GLY A 168 -6.91 -12.93 17.63
N PHE A 169 -6.30 -11.93 17.03
CA PHE A 169 -4.93 -11.52 17.29
C PHE A 169 -4.82 -10.66 18.55
N LEU A 170 -5.78 -9.75 18.78
CA LEU A 170 -5.81 -8.90 19.97
C LEU A 170 -5.98 -9.71 21.26
N ALA A 171 -6.79 -10.76 21.24
CA ALA A 171 -6.93 -11.67 22.38
C ALA A 171 -5.60 -12.34 22.77
N LYS A 172 -4.76 -12.66 21.79
CA LYS A 172 -3.41 -13.25 22.03
C LYS A 172 -2.34 -12.22 22.35
N ILE A 173 -2.47 -10.99 21.90
CA ILE A 173 -1.48 -9.91 22.10
C ILE A 173 -1.54 -9.37 23.52
N GLN A 174 -2.73 -9.18 24.07
CA GLN A 174 -2.91 -8.76 25.47
C GLN A 174 -2.24 -9.73 26.45
N GLU A 175 -2.27 -11.04 26.14
CA GLU A 175 -1.61 -12.05 26.98
C GLU A 175 -0.08 -12.08 26.88
N ASN A 176 0.55 -11.65 25.76
CA ASN A 176 1.96 -11.97 25.47
C ASN A 176 2.85 -10.79 25.02
N GLY A 177 2.38 -9.56 25.01
CA GLY A 177 3.20 -8.41 24.56
C GLY A 177 3.66 -8.48 23.09
N LEU A 178 2.91 -9.17 22.24
CA LEU A 178 3.28 -9.48 20.85
C LEU A 178 3.13 -8.31 19.88
N MET A 179 2.55 -7.15 20.31
CA MET A 179 2.34 -6.00 19.43
C MET A 179 3.63 -5.47 18.82
N SER A 180 4.69 -5.34 19.62
CA SER A 180 6.00 -4.90 19.11
C SER A 180 6.59 -5.87 18.08
N LYS A 181 6.38 -7.17 18.25
CA LYS A 181 6.82 -8.20 17.28
C LYS A 181 6.04 -8.13 15.98
N LEU A 182 4.73 -7.83 16.03
CA LEU A 182 3.92 -7.66 14.83
C LEU A 182 4.36 -6.42 14.04
N THR A 183 4.48 -5.29 14.72
CA THR A 183 4.95 -4.03 14.11
C THR A 183 6.33 -4.22 13.48
N TYR A 184 7.22 -4.95 14.17
CA TYR A 184 8.52 -5.32 13.62
C TYR A 184 8.40 -6.20 12.37
N ALA A 185 7.60 -7.27 12.42
CA ALA A 185 7.39 -8.17 11.27
C ALA A 185 6.76 -7.44 10.07
N ALA A 186 5.77 -6.58 10.31
CA ALA A 186 5.16 -5.75 9.28
C ALA A 186 6.17 -4.76 8.66
N SER A 187 7.04 -4.16 9.49
CA SER A 187 8.10 -3.26 9.03
C SER A 187 9.15 -3.99 8.17
N VAL A 188 9.55 -5.20 8.58
CA VAL A 188 10.48 -6.04 7.80
C VAL A 188 9.86 -6.40 6.44
N LEU A 189 8.59 -6.85 6.44
CA LEU A 189 7.87 -7.14 5.18
C LEU A 189 7.78 -5.90 4.30
N GLY A 190 7.47 -4.73 4.88
CA GLY A 190 7.42 -3.46 4.17
C GLY A 190 8.76 -3.10 3.51
N LEU A 191 9.87 -3.26 4.23
CA LEU A 191 11.20 -3.03 3.68
C LEU A 191 11.56 -4.02 2.56
N MET A 192 11.17 -5.29 2.68
CA MET A 192 11.36 -6.28 1.62
C MET A 192 10.59 -5.90 0.35
N VAL A 193 9.33 -5.48 0.49
CA VAL A 193 8.50 -5.03 -0.65
C VAL A 193 9.09 -3.78 -1.30
N VAL A 194 9.49 -2.79 -0.50
CA VAL A 194 10.15 -1.57 -1.03
C VAL A 194 11.44 -1.91 -1.76
N GLY A 195 12.24 -2.84 -1.23
CA GLY A 195 13.46 -3.32 -1.89
C GLY A 195 13.17 -3.99 -3.23
N GLY A 196 12.18 -4.89 -3.29
CA GLY A 196 11.74 -5.55 -4.53
C GLY A 196 11.24 -4.54 -5.57
N MET A 197 10.37 -3.61 -5.16
CA MET A 197 9.88 -2.53 -6.04
C MET A 197 11.01 -1.62 -6.54
N THR A 198 12.01 -1.36 -5.71
CA THR A 198 13.19 -0.58 -6.15
C THR A 198 13.92 -1.30 -7.27
N ALA A 199 14.13 -2.62 -7.15
CA ALA A 199 14.80 -3.41 -8.18
C ALA A 199 14.02 -3.50 -9.50
N GLU A 200 12.67 -3.50 -9.42
CA GLU A 200 11.80 -3.59 -10.59
C GLU A 200 11.56 -2.25 -11.28
N ASN A 201 11.40 -1.16 -10.52
CA ASN A 201 10.95 0.13 -11.08
C ASN A 201 12.09 1.14 -11.29
N VAL A 202 13.23 0.95 -10.66
CA VAL A 202 14.40 1.82 -10.87
C VAL A 202 15.39 1.10 -11.76
N SER A 203 15.47 1.52 -13.03
CA SER A 203 16.47 1.01 -13.97
C SER A 203 17.52 2.09 -14.24
N ILE A 204 18.79 1.74 -14.11
CA ILE A 204 19.93 2.60 -14.45
C ILE A 204 20.83 1.80 -15.36
N ASN A 205 20.92 2.20 -16.62
CA ASN A 205 21.72 1.52 -17.62
C ASN A 205 22.96 2.35 -17.96
N PHE A 206 24.13 1.75 -17.84
CA PHE A 206 25.40 2.32 -18.29
C PHE A 206 25.85 1.61 -19.59
N PRO A 207 25.76 2.26 -20.75
CA PRO A 207 26.15 1.64 -22.02
C PRO A 207 27.66 1.50 -22.18
N LEU A 208 28.46 2.01 -21.23
CA LEU A 208 29.91 1.91 -21.25
C LEU A 208 30.33 0.44 -21.15
N ALA A 209 30.98 -0.06 -22.20
CA ALA A 209 31.56 -1.40 -22.28
C ALA A 209 33.08 -1.35 -22.27
N PHE A 210 33.69 -2.29 -21.56
CA PHE A 210 35.12 -2.48 -21.49
C PHE A 210 35.50 -3.80 -22.16
N GLY A 211 36.52 -3.80 -23.02
CA GLY A 211 36.95 -4.97 -23.80
C GLY A 211 36.63 -4.85 -25.27
N SER A 212 37.06 -5.83 -26.06
CA SER A 212 36.90 -5.86 -27.51
C SER A 212 36.29 -7.21 -27.92
N GLY A 213 35.33 -7.21 -28.85
CA GLY A 213 34.70 -8.43 -29.38
C GLY A 213 33.69 -9.08 -28.41
N ASP A 214 33.55 -10.41 -28.47
CA ASP A 214 32.57 -11.19 -27.74
C ASP A 214 32.79 -11.22 -26.21
N GLU A 215 33.90 -10.69 -25.71
CA GLU A 215 34.22 -10.60 -24.27
C GLU A 215 33.99 -9.20 -23.69
N ALA A 216 33.33 -8.29 -24.42
CA ALA A 216 33.02 -6.96 -23.91
C ALA A 216 32.07 -7.05 -22.70
N THR A 217 32.54 -6.56 -21.55
CA THR A 217 31.76 -6.53 -20.30
C THR A 217 31.20 -5.11 -20.10
N THR A 218 29.91 -4.98 -19.89
CA THR A 218 29.30 -3.67 -19.57
C THR A 218 29.54 -3.29 -18.13
N LEU A 219 29.52 -1.98 -17.84
CA LEU A 219 29.59 -1.51 -16.46
C LEU A 219 28.41 -2.06 -15.60
N ASN A 220 27.25 -2.26 -16.23
CA ASN A 220 26.09 -2.89 -15.59
C ASN A 220 26.36 -4.33 -15.17
N ASP A 221 27.05 -5.12 -16.01
CA ASP A 221 27.40 -6.51 -15.68
C ASP A 221 28.34 -6.56 -14.48
N VAL A 222 29.31 -5.63 -14.42
CA VAL A 222 30.22 -5.53 -13.27
C VAL A 222 29.46 -5.26 -11.99
N PHE A 223 28.53 -4.30 -11.96
CA PHE A 223 27.74 -3.99 -10.77
C PHE A 223 26.78 -5.11 -10.41
N ASN A 224 26.11 -5.71 -11.39
CA ASN A 224 25.16 -6.82 -11.15
C ASN A 224 25.87 -8.12 -10.73
N ASN A 225 27.11 -8.34 -11.11
CA ASN A 225 27.91 -9.46 -10.62
C ASN A 225 28.33 -9.29 -9.15
N ILE A 226 28.46 -8.05 -8.65
CA ILE A 226 28.70 -7.78 -7.24
C ILE A 226 27.40 -8.01 -6.45
N MET A 227 26.32 -7.36 -6.88
CA MET A 227 24.98 -7.50 -6.32
C MET A 227 23.93 -7.10 -7.34
N PRO A 228 22.98 -7.99 -7.71
CA PRO A 228 21.89 -7.63 -8.60
C PRO A 228 21.09 -6.43 -8.05
N GLY A 229 20.90 -5.42 -8.88
CA GLY A 229 20.18 -4.20 -8.51
C GLY A 229 20.97 -3.23 -7.60
N LEU A 230 22.30 -3.35 -7.50
CA LEU A 230 23.13 -2.49 -6.65
C LEU A 230 22.95 -1.00 -6.98
N MET A 231 22.99 -0.63 -8.25
CA MET A 231 22.89 0.79 -8.67
C MET A 231 21.49 1.37 -8.39
N PRO A 232 20.37 0.70 -8.73
CA PRO A 232 19.04 1.08 -8.27
C PRO A 232 18.96 1.31 -6.77
N LEU A 233 19.51 0.40 -5.96
CA LEU A 233 19.50 0.51 -4.51
C LEU A 233 20.28 1.74 -4.02
N LEU A 234 21.52 1.94 -4.51
CA LEU A 234 22.35 3.07 -4.11
C LEU A 234 21.69 4.41 -4.48
N PHE A 235 21.12 4.48 -5.68
CA PHE A 235 20.40 5.66 -6.13
C PHE A 235 19.18 5.97 -5.24
N THR A 236 18.38 4.96 -4.93
CA THR A 236 17.21 5.10 -4.04
C THR A 236 17.62 5.54 -2.64
N LEU A 237 18.70 4.98 -2.09
CA LEU A 237 19.23 5.38 -0.79
C LEU A 237 19.78 6.82 -0.81
N LEU A 238 20.40 7.25 -1.91
CA LEU A 238 20.85 8.64 -2.08
C LEU A 238 19.67 9.60 -2.10
N VAL A 239 18.63 9.30 -2.88
CA VAL A 239 17.39 10.08 -2.95
C VAL A 239 16.73 10.17 -1.57
N TYR A 240 16.62 9.05 -0.87
CA TYR A 240 16.10 9.00 0.50
C TYR A 240 16.93 9.85 1.47
N TYR A 241 18.25 9.80 1.39
CA TYR A 241 19.14 10.61 2.22
C TYR A 241 18.94 12.12 1.97
N LEU A 242 18.83 12.51 0.69
CA LEU A 242 18.61 13.91 0.30
C LEU A 242 17.26 14.42 0.82
N LEU A 243 16.21 13.62 0.71
CA LEU A 243 14.88 13.97 1.21
C LEU A 243 14.85 14.06 2.74
N LYS A 244 15.36 13.04 3.43
CA LYS A 244 15.19 12.92 4.88
C LYS A 244 16.20 13.72 5.70
N LYS A 245 17.49 13.70 5.33
CA LYS A 245 18.55 14.39 6.08
C LYS A 245 18.84 15.80 5.60
N LYS A 246 18.73 16.05 4.30
CA LYS A 246 19.03 17.37 3.73
C LYS A 246 17.76 18.20 3.51
N ASN A 247 16.57 17.68 3.77
CA ASN A 247 15.27 18.33 3.57
C ASN A 247 15.13 18.98 2.18
N VAL A 248 15.70 18.37 1.15
CA VAL A 248 15.57 18.83 -0.23
C VAL A 248 14.12 18.68 -0.67
N LYS A 249 13.53 19.72 -1.26
CA LYS A 249 12.16 19.66 -1.75
C LYS A 249 12.03 18.58 -2.84
N THR A 250 10.97 17.78 -2.79
CA THR A 250 10.69 16.69 -3.75
C THR A 250 10.72 17.20 -5.19
N THR A 251 10.13 18.37 -5.46
CA THR A 251 10.14 18.98 -6.80
C THR A 251 11.55 19.28 -7.31
N SER A 252 12.43 19.79 -6.44
CA SER A 252 13.83 20.06 -6.81
C SER A 252 14.59 18.78 -7.10
N LEU A 253 14.30 17.71 -6.35
CA LEU A 253 14.92 16.41 -6.58
C LEU A 253 14.43 15.76 -7.87
N LEU A 254 13.15 15.88 -8.20
CA LEU A 254 12.60 15.42 -9.49
C LEU A 254 13.27 16.14 -10.66
N LEU A 255 13.39 17.48 -10.59
CA LEU A 255 14.08 18.24 -11.62
C LEU A 255 15.56 17.85 -11.76
N LEU A 256 16.22 17.59 -10.63
CA LEU A 256 17.61 17.09 -10.61
C LEU A 256 17.72 15.72 -11.30
N CYS A 257 16.82 14.78 -10.99
CA CYS A 257 16.81 13.46 -11.63
C CYS A 257 16.59 13.55 -13.14
N VAL A 258 15.66 14.40 -13.59
CA VAL A 258 15.42 14.66 -15.02
C VAL A 258 16.67 15.26 -15.68
N ALA A 259 17.28 16.25 -15.03
CA ALA A 259 18.53 16.88 -15.56
C ALA A 259 19.68 15.87 -15.66
N ILE A 260 19.87 15.02 -14.63
CA ILE A 260 20.89 13.96 -14.64
C ILE A 260 20.62 12.96 -15.77
N GLY A 261 19.37 12.54 -15.96
CA GLY A 261 18.98 11.65 -17.04
C GLY A 261 19.26 12.24 -18.42
N LEU A 262 18.87 13.49 -18.67
CA LEU A 262 19.09 14.18 -19.94
C LEU A 262 20.58 14.39 -20.22
N ILE A 263 21.33 14.89 -19.25
CA ILE A 263 22.79 15.12 -19.40
C ILE A 263 23.50 13.79 -19.55
N GLY A 264 23.19 12.80 -18.74
CA GLY A 264 23.81 11.48 -18.81
C GLY A 264 23.57 10.77 -20.16
N SER A 265 22.36 10.89 -20.71
CA SER A 265 22.02 10.36 -22.02
C SER A 265 22.73 11.13 -23.14
N PHE A 266 22.78 12.46 -23.04
CA PHE A 266 23.47 13.29 -24.03
C PHE A 266 24.99 12.96 -24.15
N PHE A 267 25.64 12.69 -23.03
CA PHE A 267 27.06 12.28 -23.01
C PHE A 267 27.27 10.76 -23.21
N GLY A 268 26.22 9.98 -23.42
CA GLY A 268 26.32 8.54 -23.59
C GLY A 268 26.77 7.78 -22.33
N ILE A 269 26.61 8.39 -21.13
CA ILE A 269 26.94 7.78 -19.84
C ILE A 269 25.77 6.94 -19.34
N LEU A 270 24.53 7.41 -19.59
CA LEU A 270 23.31 6.70 -19.29
C LEU A 270 22.63 6.29 -20.59
N GLY A 271 22.17 5.03 -20.66
CA GLY A 271 21.44 4.47 -21.78
C GLY A 271 19.94 4.33 -21.46
N CYS A 272 19.10 4.30 -22.50
CA CYS A 272 17.68 3.95 -22.41
C CYS A 272 17.48 2.45 -22.30
#